data_49b4a00b78b6bd6d272c410eb27a695e
#
_entry.id   49b4a00b78b6bd6d272c410eb27a695e
#
_cell.length_a   1.000
_cell.length_b   1.000
_cell.length_c   1.000
_cell.angle_alpha   90.00
_cell.angle_beta   90.00
_cell.angle_gamma   90.00
#
_symmetry.space_group_name_H-M   'P 1'
#
loop_
_entity.id
_entity.type
_entity.pdbx_description
1 polymer ?
#
loop_
_entity_poly.entity_id
_entity_poly.type
_entity_poly.pdbx_seq_one_letter_code
_entity_poly.pdbx_strand_id
1 'polypeptide(L)'
;LLCSLTGCSVRELHIGQVEVNTGVTTAWITPAKGVDKFAIAAEDFSVRDDGTVTYTGTACRALQGIDVSTFQQDIDWQAVADSGIDFAFIRAGYRGYGKGGIVEDDRFRQNVAGARAAGLRVGLYFFSQAITPEEAAEEAQWLVDAAHDYKIDMPLVFDWENIDPSSVASGDTVRTAEMTGEDVTACAVAFCAAVEAAGYDAAVYGNRWQGYYDYDFTQL
;
A
#
# COMPACT_ATOMS: atom_id res chain seq x y z
N LEU A 1 22.47 -45.39 38.72
CA LEU A 1 22.28 -45.12 37.29
C LEU A 1 21.61 -43.76 37.16
N LEU A 2 22.42 -42.71 36.91
CA LEU A 2 21.89 -41.39 36.53
C LEU A 2 21.58 -41.43 35.04
N CYS A 3 20.28 -41.30 34.70
CA CYS A 3 19.85 -41.09 33.35
C CYS A 3 19.78 -39.57 33.12
N SER A 4 20.72 -39.02 32.34
CA SER A 4 20.70 -37.62 31.88
C SER A 4 19.61 -37.41 30.86
N LEU A 5 18.57 -36.68 31.23
CA LEU A 5 17.55 -36.19 30.31
C LEU A 5 18.15 -35.03 29.50
N THR A 6 18.80 -35.35 28.40
CA THR A 6 19.18 -34.38 27.38
C THR A 6 17.92 -34.01 26.56
N GLY A 7 17.53 -32.75 26.69
CA GLY A 7 16.82 -31.91 25.75
C GLY A 7 15.87 -32.56 24.74
N CYS A 8 14.62 -32.81 25.15
CA CYS A 8 13.53 -32.79 24.17
C CYS A 8 13.24 -31.35 23.81
N SER A 9 13.71 -30.87 22.65
CA SER A 9 13.22 -29.62 22.08
C SER A 9 11.74 -29.86 21.73
N VAL A 10 10.86 -29.24 22.48
CA VAL A 10 9.45 -29.17 22.10
C VAL A 10 9.40 -28.40 20.77
N ARG A 11 9.15 -29.13 19.67
CA ARG A 11 8.80 -28.48 18.41
C ARG A 11 7.47 -27.79 18.66
N GLU A 12 7.47 -26.47 18.72
CA GLU A 12 6.23 -25.71 18.70
C GLU A 12 5.46 -26.09 17.44
N LEU A 13 4.24 -26.59 17.62
CA LEU A 13 3.36 -26.99 16.52
C LEU A 13 2.57 -25.74 16.09
N HIS A 14 2.95 -25.15 14.97
CA HIS A 14 2.29 -23.97 14.38
C HIS A 14 1.06 -24.38 13.55
N ILE A 15 0.13 -25.12 14.16
CA ILE A 15 -1.08 -25.61 13.48
C ILE A 15 -1.98 -24.41 13.11
N GLY A 16 -2.27 -24.28 11.82
CA GLY A 16 -3.12 -23.20 11.28
C GLY A 16 -2.45 -21.83 11.22
N GLN A 17 -1.14 -21.76 11.52
CA GLN A 17 -0.33 -20.56 11.36
C GLN A 17 0.43 -20.58 10.03
N VAL A 18 0.79 -19.40 9.55
CA VAL A 18 1.69 -19.22 8.42
C VAL A 18 2.99 -18.57 8.90
N GLU A 19 4.09 -19.01 8.33
CA GLU A 19 5.39 -18.40 8.58
C GLU A 19 5.55 -17.15 7.74
N VAL A 20 5.81 -16.02 8.38
CA VAL A 20 5.99 -14.73 7.72
C VAL A 20 7.40 -14.22 7.99
N ASN A 21 8.17 -14.03 6.93
CA ASN A 21 9.45 -13.35 7.01
C ASN A 21 9.20 -11.84 6.94
N THR A 22 9.52 -11.15 8.02
CA THR A 22 9.31 -9.70 8.16
C THR A 22 10.46 -8.86 7.57
N GLY A 23 11.48 -9.51 7.01
CA GLY A 23 12.72 -8.86 6.55
C GLY A 23 13.78 -8.73 7.66
N VAL A 24 13.37 -8.75 8.92
CA VAL A 24 14.26 -8.67 10.11
C VAL A 24 14.25 -9.99 10.89
N THR A 25 13.07 -10.62 10.97
CA THR A 25 12.86 -11.88 11.70
C THR A 25 11.76 -12.68 11.02
N THR A 26 11.55 -13.89 11.51
CA THR A 26 10.43 -14.74 11.11
C THR A 26 9.42 -14.81 12.25
N ALA A 27 8.14 -14.64 11.93
CA ALA A 27 7.03 -14.76 12.85
C ALA A 27 6.01 -15.79 12.35
N TRP A 28 5.31 -16.45 13.28
CA TRP A 28 4.18 -17.33 12.98
C TRP A 28 2.88 -16.63 13.28
N ILE A 29 2.05 -16.43 12.25
CA ILE A 29 0.82 -15.65 12.32
C ILE A 29 -0.36 -16.55 12.00
N THR A 30 -1.43 -16.39 12.77
CA THR A 30 -2.72 -17.02 12.45
C THR A 30 -3.48 -16.11 11.47
N PRO A 31 -3.68 -16.52 10.20
CA PRO A 31 -4.43 -15.72 9.24
C PRO A 31 -5.86 -15.46 9.73
N ALA A 32 -6.39 -14.29 9.44
CA ALA A 32 -7.77 -13.94 9.71
C ALA A 32 -8.72 -14.92 8.97
N LYS A 33 -9.80 -15.29 9.63
CA LYS A 33 -10.85 -16.11 9.01
C LYS A 33 -11.77 -15.23 8.19
N GLY A 34 -12.16 -15.69 7.01
CA GLY A 34 -13.09 -14.98 6.15
C GLY A 34 -12.43 -14.07 5.12
N VAL A 35 -11.10 -13.97 5.15
CA VAL A 35 -10.33 -13.31 4.08
C VAL A 35 -9.93 -14.34 3.05
N ASP A 36 -10.30 -14.11 1.79
CA ASP A 36 -9.92 -14.98 0.69
C ASP A 36 -8.41 -14.91 0.44
N LYS A 37 -7.82 -16.07 0.18
CA LYS A 37 -6.42 -16.12 -0.19
C LYS A 37 -6.25 -15.69 -1.65
N PHE A 38 -5.14 -15.02 -1.91
CA PHE A 38 -4.72 -14.76 -3.29
C PHE A 38 -4.65 -16.08 -4.07
N ALA A 39 -5.45 -16.17 -5.12
CA ALA A 39 -5.70 -17.43 -5.84
C ALA A 39 -4.63 -17.77 -6.88
N ILE A 40 -3.71 -16.84 -7.19
CA ILE A 40 -2.66 -17.03 -8.19
C ILE A 40 -1.43 -17.63 -7.51
N ALA A 41 -0.90 -18.71 -8.07
CA ALA A 41 0.23 -19.40 -7.52
C ALA A 41 1.55 -18.63 -7.71
N ALA A 42 2.46 -18.71 -6.76
CA ALA A 42 3.75 -18.00 -6.82
C ALA A 42 4.61 -18.46 -8.01
N GLU A 43 4.49 -19.73 -8.40
CA GLU A 43 5.16 -20.33 -9.57
C GLU A 43 4.67 -19.78 -10.91
N ASP A 44 3.52 -19.10 -10.94
CA ASP A 44 3.03 -18.41 -12.13
C ASP A 44 3.74 -17.07 -12.38
N PHE A 45 4.64 -16.68 -11.49
CA PHE A 45 5.44 -15.47 -11.66
C PHE A 45 6.91 -15.81 -11.92
N SER A 46 7.54 -15.06 -12.81
CA SER A 46 8.98 -15.10 -13.02
C SER A 46 9.57 -13.70 -12.88
N VAL A 47 10.76 -13.63 -12.30
CA VAL A 47 11.51 -12.38 -12.14
C VAL A 47 12.70 -12.43 -13.11
N ARG A 48 12.82 -11.43 -13.97
CA ARG A 48 13.95 -11.27 -14.90
C ARG A 48 15.17 -10.69 -14.18
N ASP A 49 16.32 -10.75 -14.83
CA ASP A 49 17.57 -10.19 -14.29
C ASP A 49 17.50 -8.68 -14.05
N ASP A 50 16.65 -7.95 -14.76
CA ASP A 50 16.38 -6.52 -14.60
C ASP A 50 15.37 -6.20 -13.48
N GLY A 51 14.88 -7.22 -12.76
CA GLY A 51 13.88 -7.10 -11.71
C GLY A 51 12.43 -7.08 -12.20
N THR A 52 12.19 -7.10 -13.51
CA THR A 52 10.82 -7.13 -14.06
C THR A 52 10.12 -8.43 -13.68
N VAL A 53 8.94 -8.33 -13.08
CA VAL A 53 8.07 -9.47 -12.77
C VAL A 53 7.14 -9.73 -13.94
N THR A 54 7.09 -10.97 -14.40
CA THR A 54 6.18 -11.41 -15.47
C THR A 54 5.25 -12.50 -14.95
N TYR A 55 3.98 -12.41 -15.32
CA TYR A 55 3.00 -13.46 -15.06
C TYR A 55 2.99 -14.44 -16.25
N THR A 56 3.17 -15.72 -15.97
CA THR A 56 3.23 -16.80 -16.96
C THR A 56 2.01 -17.75 -16.88
N GLY A 57 1.14 -17.54 -15.89
CA GLY A 57 -0.08 -18.32 -15.72
C GLY A 57 -1.16 -17.97 -16.75
N THR A 58 -2.30 -18.66 -16.66
CA THR A 58 -3.43 -18.51 -17.59
C THR A 58 -4.72 -18.07 -16.90
N ALA A 59 -4.69 -17.86 -15.58
CA ALA A 59 -5.90 -17.52 -14.80
C ALA A 59 -6.38 -16.08 -15.03
N CYS A 60 -5.47 -15.17 -15.36
CA CYS A 60 -5.78 -13.77 -15.60
C CYS A 60 -4.84 -13.15 -16.65
N ARG A 61 -5.15 -11.93 -17.06
CA ARG A 61 -4.22 -11.07 -17.80
C ARG A 61 -3.49 -10.17 -16.81
N ALA A 62 -2.17 -10.21 -16.83
CA ALA A 62 -1.36 -9.26 -16.08
C ALA A 62 -1.17 -7.96 -16.86
N LEU A 63 -1.09 -6.87 -16.11
CA LEU A 63 -0.72 -5.55 -16.60
C LEU A 63 0.50 -5.09 -15.81
N GLN A 64 1.39 -4.34 -16.46
CA GLN A 64 2.55 -3.75 -15.82
C GLN A 64 2.25 -2.31 -15.42
N GLY A 65 2.60 -1.94 -14.20
CA GLY A 65 2.41 -0.59 -13.70
C GLY A 65 3.57 -0.10 -12.89
N ILE A 66 3.56 1.21 -12.66
CA ILE A 66 4.50 1.89 -11.76
C ILE A 66 3.72 2.75 -10.77
N ASP A 67 4.32 3.05 -9.64
CA ASP A 67 3.90 4.12 -8.75
C ASP A 67 4.97 5.22 -8.75
N VAL A 68 4.51 6.47 -8.66
CA VAL A 68 5.38 7.64 -8.74
C VAL A 68 4.90 8.78 -7.85
N SER A 69 5.86 9.63 -7.47
CA SER A 69 5.63 10.86 -6.72
C SER A 69 6.62 11.94 -7.13
N THR A 70 6.75 12.98 -6.34
CA THR A 70 7.81 14.00 -6.51
C THR A 70 9.21 13.39 -6.47
N PHE A 71 9.42 12.24 -5.86
CA PHE A 71 10.75 11.61 -5.74
C PHE A 71 11.34 11.15 -7.07
N GLN A 72 10.53 10.83 -8.06
CA GLN A 72 10.98 10.47 -9.41
C GLN A 72 11.34 11.68 -10.28
N GLN A 73 11.12 12.91 -9.78
CA GLN A 73 11.40 14.15 -10.48
C GLN A 73 10.72 14.24 -11.86
N ASP A 74 11.42 14.68 -12.90
CA ASP A 74 10.88 14.77 -14.25
C ASP A 74 10.91 13.39 -14.95
N ILE A 75 9.76 12.96 -15.43
CA ILE A 75 9.55 11.65 -16.04
C ILE A 75 9.31 11.82 -17.54
N ASP A 76 10.02 11.06 -18.35
CA ASP A 76 9.70 10.88 -19.77
C ASP A 76 8.58 9.83 -19.92
N TRP A 77 7.35 10.32 -19.86
CA TRP A 77 6.16 9.46 -19.88
C TRP A 77 6.00 8.69 -21.19
N GLN A 78 6.52 9.22 -22.32
CA GLN A 78 6.51 8.47 -23.57
C GLN A 78 7.46 7.27 -23.50
N ALA A 79 8.65 7.45 -22.94
CA ALA A 79 9.59 6.35 -22.73
C ALA A 79 9.03 5.30 -21.76
N VAL A 80 8.29 5.72 -20.71
CA VAL A 80 7.59 4.80 -19.81
C VAL A 80 6.56 3.97 -20.55
N ALA A 81 5.71 4.58 -21.36
CA ALA A 81 4.71 3.86 -22.16
C ALA A 81 5.37 2.91 -23.18
N ASP A 82 6.42 3.37 -23.87
CA ASP A 82 7.16 2.58 -24.86
C ASP A 82 7.89 1.37 -24.23
N SER A 83 8.16 1.41 -22.92
CA SER A 83 8.74 0.27 -22.18
C SER A 83 7.73 -0.84 -21.85
N GLY A 84 6.45 -0.66 -22.19
CA GLY A 84 5.40 -1.65 -21.97
C GLY A 84 4.64 -1.50 -20.64
N ILE A 85 4.74 -0.33 -20.00
CA ILE A 85 3.93 0.01 -18.83
C ILE A 85 2.51 0.37 -19.26
N ASP A 86 1.51 -0.23 -18.61
CA ASP A 86 0.09 -0.08 -18.91
C ASP A 86 -0.60 1.00 -18.05
N PHE A 87 -0.10 1.23 -16.82
CA PHE A 87 -0.72 2.17 -15.86
C PHE A 87 0.28 2.78 -14.89
N ALA A 88 -0.12 3.87 -14.26
CA ALA A 88 0.63 4.51 -13.17
C ALA A 88 -0.30 4.85 -12.00
N PHE A 89 0.13 4.54 -10.77
CA PHE A 89 -0.39 5.15 -9.57
C PHE A 89 0.45 6.39 -9.23
N ILE A 90 -0.21 7.54 -9.08
CA ILE A 90 0.45 8.83 -8.90
C ILE A 90 0.07 9.40 -7.54
N ARG A 91 1.07 9.75 -6.72
CA ARG A 91 0.80 10.42 -5.46
C ARG A 91 0.15 11.77 -5.72
N ALA A 92 -1.09 11.94 -5.24
CA ALA A 92 -1.77 13.22 -5.34
C ALA A 92 -1.34 14.17 -4.20
N GLY A 93 -1.18 13.63 -3.00
CA GLY A 93 -0.80 14.39 -1.83
C GLY A 93 -0.44 13.50 -0.66
N TYR A 94 -0.16 14.12 0.46
CA TYR A 94 0.20 13.46 1.70
C TYR A 94 -0.21 14.28 2.92
N ARG A 95 -0.37 13.62 4.06
CA ARG A 95 -0.48 14.29 5.35
C ARG A 95 0.89 14.35 6.04
N GLY A 96 1.27 15.51 6.52
CA GLY A 96 2.57 15.72 7.16
C GLY A 96 2.74 14.92 8.45
N TYR A 97 3.92 14.33 8.64
CA TYR A 97 4.26 13.35 9.68
C TYR A 97 4.13 13.86 11.13
N GLY A 98 4.36 15.15 11.35
CA GLY A 98 4.31 15.76 12.69
C GLY A 98 3.02 16.54 12.91
N LYS A 99 2.78 17.58 12.11
CA LYS A 99 1.66 18.53 12.30
C LYS A 99 0.35 18.12 11.63
N GLY A 100 0.37 17.14 10.75
CA GLY A 100 -0.83 16.58 10.13
C GLY A 100 -1.53 17.46 9.09
N GLY A 101 -0.87 18.48 8.55
CA GLY A 101 -1.43 19.26 7.44
C GLY A 101 -1.40 18.47 6.13
N ILE A 102 -2.45 18.62 5.30
CA ILE A 102 -2.50 18.06 3.95
C ILE A 102 -1.64 18.91 3.00
N VAL A 103 -0.84 18.24 2.18
CA VAL A 103 0.06 18.88 1.20
C VAL A 103 -0.10 18.17 -0.14
N GLU A 104 -0.33 18.93 -1.22
CA GLU A 104 -0.31 18.39 -2.59
C GLU A 104 1.13 17.99 -2.95
N ASP A 105 1.29 16.87 -3.68
CA ASP A 105 2.59 16.46 -4.21
C ASP A 105 3.00 17.42 -5.34
N ASP A 106 4.23 17.94 -5.27
CA ASP A 106 4.71 18.97 -6.20
C ASP A 106 4.69 18.54 -7.67
N ARG A 107 4.68 17.25 -7.95
CA ARG A 107 4.64 16.68 -9.30
C ARG A 107 3.29 16.09 -9.69
N PHE A 108 2.31 16.13 -8.80
CA PHE A 108 1.00 15.49 -9.02
C PHE A 108 0.40 15.85 -10.38
N ARG A 109 0.17 17.14 -10.61
CA ARG A 109 -0.51 17.63 -11.83
C ARG A 109 0.28 17.35 -13.10
N GLN A 110 1.59 17.49 -13.04
CA GLN A 110 2.50 17.20 -14.14
C GLN A 110 2.50 15.71 -14.48
N ASN A 111 2.58 14.86 -13.47
CA ASN A 111 2.61 13.41 -13.64
C ASN A 111 1.29 12.88 -14.22
N VAL A 112 0.14 13.34 -13.70
CA VAL A 112 -1.17 12.95 -14.26
C VAL A 112 -1.29 13.38 -15.72
N ALA A 113 -0.93 14.63 -16.05
CA ALA A 113 -0.99 15.14 -17.43
C ALA A 113 -0.07 14.34 -18.36
N GLY A 114 1.17 14.04 -17.93
CA GLY A 114 2.14 13.30 -18.71
C GLY A 114 1.73 11.85 -18.94
N ALA A 115 1.33 11.12 -17.89
CA ALA A 115 0.87 9.74 -17.98
C ALA A 115 -0.34 9.61 -18.91
N ARG A 116 -1.32 10.53 -18.77
CA ARG A 116 -2.51 10.58 -19.62
C ARG A 116 -2.16 10.86 -21.08
N ALA A 117 -1.26 11.81 -21.35
CA ALA A 117 -0.82 12.16 -22.70
C ALA A 117 -0.10 10.99 -23.39
N ALA A 118 0.65 10.17 -22.62
CA ALA A 118 1.29 8.95 -23.09
C ALA A 118 0.33 7.75 -23.23
N GLY A 119 -0.96 7.91 -22.87
CA GLY A 119 -1.97 6.86 -23.03
C GLY A 119 -2.04 5.86 -21.88
N LEU A 120 -1.33 6.07 -20.78
CA LEU A 120 -1.39 5.22 -19.60
C LEU A 120 -2.73 5.40 -18.85
N ARG A 121 -3.21 4.31 -18.22
CA ARG A 121 -4.28 4.41 -17.23
C ARG A 121 -3.71 5.00 -15.94
N VAL A 122 -4.53 5.76 -15.22
CA VAL A 122 -4.08 6.49 -14.03
C VAL A 122 -4.96 6.14 -12.84
N GLY A 123 -4.31 5.74 -11.74
CA GLY A 123 -4.84 5.73 -10.38
C GLY A 123 -4.13 6.78 -9.54
N LEU A 124 -4.72 7.14 -8.43
CA LEU A 124 -4.11 8.09 -7.50
C LEU A 124 -3.92 7.44 -6.14
N TYR A 125 -2.89 7.85 -5.41
CA TYR A 125 -2.76 7.49 -4.02
C TYR A 125 -2.53 8.73 -3.14
N PHE A 126 -2.98 8.61 -1.90
CA PHE A 126 -2.74 9.60 -0.87
C PHE A 126 -1.89 8.96 0.23
N PHE A 127 -0.70 9.53 0.48
CA PHE A 127 0.16 9.05 1.55
C PHE A 127 -0.38 9.54 2.89
N SER A 128 -1.11 8.64 3.55
CA SER A 128 -1.88 8.94 4.74
C SER A 128 -1.01 8.90 6.00
N GLN A 129 -1.24 9.88 6.85
CA GLN A 129 -0.82 9.87 8.24
C GLN A 129 -2.00 10.28 9.14
N ALA A 130 -3.22 9.93 8.73
CA ALA A 130 -4.41 10.10 9.56
C ALA A 130 -4.29 9.30 10.85
N ILE A 131 -4.73 9.88 11.96
CA ILE A 131 -4.76 9.23 13.27
C ILE A 131 -6.19 9.02 13.78
N THR A 132 -7.18 9.47 13.02
CA THR A 132 -8.60 9.21 13.26
C THR A 132 -9.35 8.95 11.95
N PRO A 133 -10.49 8.24 12.00
CA PRO A 133 -11.37 8.04 10.84
C PRO A 133 -11.81 9.34 10.18
N GLU A 134 -12.03 10.41 10.95
CA GLU A 134 -12.43 11.72 10.43
C GLU A 134 -11.31 12.36 9.59
N GLU A 135 -10.06 12.24 10.04
CA GLU A 135 -8.91 12.70 9.24
C GLU A 135 -8.73 11.88 7.97
N ALA A 136 -8.95 10.57 8.02
CA ALA A 136 -8.88 9.71 6.85
C ALA A 136 -9.99 10.04 5.84
N ALA A 137 -11.19 10.34 6.32
CA ALA A 137 -12.28 10.81 5.47
C ALA A 137 -11.99 12.20 4.85
N GLU A 138 -11.32 13.09 5.59
CA GLU A 138 -10.83 14.38 5.06
C GLU A 138 -9.81 14.18 3.93
N GLU A 139 -8.85 13.26 4.11
CA GLU A 139 -7.87 12.89 3.08
C GLU A 139 -8.53 12.33 1.83
N ALA A 140 -9.53 11.43 2.01
CA ALA A 140 -10.30 10.87 0.92
C ALA A 140 -11.07 11.94 0.16
N GLN A 141 -11.76 12.85 0.85
CA GLN A 141 -12.47 13.96 0.20
C GLN A 141 -11.52 14.86 -0.58
N TRP A 142 -10.35 15.19 0.01
CA TRP A 142 -9.34 15.97 -0.69
C TRP A 142 -8.85 15.25 -1.96
N LEU A 143 -8.63 13.93 -1.89
CA LEU A 143 -8.21 13.13 -3.05
C LEU A 143 -9.30 13.05 -4.12
N VAL A 144 -10.56 12.89 -3.72
CA VAL A 144 -11.72 12.91 -4.63
C VAL A 144 -11.83 14.26 -5.35
N ASP A 145 -11.67 15.37 -4.62
CA ASP A 145 -11.68 16.72 -5.21
C ASP A 145 -10.53 16.91 -6.19
N ALA A 146 -9.33 16.41 -5.85
CA ALA A 146 -8.17 16.45 -6.73
C ALA A 146 -8.35 15.57 -7.98
N ALA A 147 -9.05 14.44 -7.86
CA ALA A 147 -9.32 13.51 -8.97
C ALA A 147 -10.37 14.05 -9.95
N HIS A 148 -11.29 14.91 -9.48
CA HIS A 148 -12.44 15.38 -10.25
C HIS A 148 -12.07 16.04 -11.59
N ASP A 149 -10.94 16.75 -11.63
CA ASP A 149 -10.47 17.46 -12.83
C ASP A 149 -9.83 16.52 -13.87
N TYR A 150 -9.70 15.22 -13.54
CA TYR A 150 -9.00 14.25 -14.37
C TYR A 150 -9.88 13.04 -14.65
N LYS A 151 -9.59 12.37 -15.77
CA LYS A 151 -10.13 11.02 -16.01
C LYS A 151 -9.25 10.01 -15.27
N ILE A 152 -9.74 9.52 -14.14
CA ILE A 152 -9.08 8.47 -13.36
C ILE A 152 -9.71 7.12 -13.74
N ASP A 153 -8.87 6.14 -14.13
CA ASP A 153 -9.29 4.85 -14.67
C ASP A 153 -9.03 3.68 -13.70
N MET A 154 -8.34 3.97 -12.60
CA MET A 154 -7.87 3.01 -11.60
C MET A 154 -8.30 3.50 -10.20
N PRO A 155 -8.20 2.68 -9.15
CA PRO A 155 -8.61 3.07 -7.81
C PRO A 155 -7.95 4.34 -7.27
N LEU A 156 -8.62 4.95 -6.27
CA LEU A 156 -8.04 5.89 -5.33
C LEU A 156 -7.56 5.11 -4.10
N VAL A 157 -6.29 5.26 -3.75
CA VAL A 157 -5.60 4.36 -2.81
C VAL A 157 -5.29 5.06 -1.50
N PHE A 158 -5.67 4.43 -0.40
CA PHE A 158 -5.20 4.73 0.94
C PHE A 158 -3.83 4.10 1.13
N ASP A 159 -2.79 4.92 1.29
CA ASP A 159 -1.41 4.50 1.46
C ASP A 159 -0.90 4.95 2.83
N TRP A 160 -1.06 4.08 3.83
CA TRP A 160 -0.57 4.31 5.18
C TRP A 160 0.67 3.47 5.44
N GLU A 161 1.73 4.13 5.90
CA GLU A 161 2.97 3.44 6.22
C GLU A 161 3.56 3.90 7.56
N ASN A 162 4.26 2.98 8.22
CA ASN A 162 5.05 3.32 9.40
C ASN A 162 6.17 4.29 9.03
N ILE A 163 6.29 5.38 9.76
CA ILE A 163 7.31 6.40 9.56
C ILE A 163 8.50 6.16 10.48
N ASP A 164 9.69 6.14 9.91
CA ASP A 164 10.93 6.17 10.71
C ASP A 164 11.00 7.49 11.49
N PRO A 165 11.15 7.43 12.83
CA PRO A 165 11.25 8.63 13.67
C PRO A 165 12.37 9.60 13.24
N SER A 166 13.40 9.13 12.54
CA SER A 166 14.45 10.00 11.99
C SER A 166 13.97 10.88 10.81
N SER A 167 12.82 10.58 10.24
CA SER A 167 12.23 11.32 9.11
C SER A 167 11.50 12.60 9.53
N VAL A 168 11.27 12.82 10.83
CA VAL A 168 10.67 14.06 11.34
C VAL A 168 11.75 15.04 11.82
N ALA A 169 11.40 16.33 11.87
CA ALA A 169 12.31 17.36 12.35
C ALA A 169 12.71 17.11 13.81
N SER A 170 13.93 17.52 14.17
CA SER A 170 14.42 17.38 15.55
C SER A 170 13.49 18.08 16.54
N GLY A 171 12.93 17.31 17.48
CA GLY A 171 11.97 17.77 18.48
C GLY A 171 10.51 17.54 18.13
N ASP A 172 10.20 17.10 16.91
CA ASP A 172 8.88 16.62 16.53
C ASP A 172 8.75 15.11 16.79
N THR A 173 7.53 14.63 16.97
CA THR A 173 7.19 13.21 17.08
C THR A 173 6.41 12.77 15.84
N VAL A 174 6.59 11.51 15.45
CA VAL A 174 5.74 10.89 14.43
C VAL A 174 4.32 10.77 14.99
N ARG A 175 3.36 11.41 14.37
CA ARG A 175 1.98 11.47 14.87
C ARG A 175 1.27 10.11 14.92
N THR A 176 1.68 9.16 14.08
CA THR A 176 1.13 7.81 13.98
C THR A 176 1.86 6.77 14.86
N ALA A 177 2.85 7.19 15.66
CA ALA A 177 3.72 6.27 16.40
C ALA A 177 2.98 5.38 17.42
N GLU A 178 1.86 5.84 17.95
CA GLU A 178 1.07 5.12 18.95
C GLU A 178 -0.18 4.44 18.35
N MET A 179 -0.36 4.47 17.02
CA MET A 179 -1.51 3.84 16.37
C MET A 179 -1.39 2.31 16.46
N THR A 180 -2.53 1.70 16.71
CA THR A 180 -2.71 0.25 16.65
C THR A 180 -3.23 -0.19 15.29
N GLY A 181 -3.17 -1.48 14.96
CA GLY A 181 -3.79 -1.99 13.73
C GLY A 181 -5.30 -1.75 13.65
N GLU A 182 -5.99 -1.69 14.81
CA GLU A 182 -7.41 -1.31 14.87
C GLU A 182 -7.63 0.13 14.42
N ASP A 183 -6.79 1.07 14.87
CA ASP A 183 -6.85 2.49 14.47
C ASP A 183 -6.56 2.65 12.97
N VAL A 184 -5.53 1.96 12.45
CA VAL A 184 -5.17 1.98 11.02
C VAL A 184 -6.30 1.42 10.16
N THR A 185 -6.88 0.29 10.58
CA THR A 185 -8.04 -0.31 9.89
C THR A 185 -9.24 0.64 9.89
N ALA A 186 -9.55 1.28 11.02
CA ALA A 186 -10.66 2.22 11.11
C ALA A 186 -10.46 3.43 10.16
N CYS A 187 -9.23 3.93 10.05
CA CYS A 187 -8.87 4.98 9.09
C CYS A 187 -9.06 4.50 7.65
N ALA A 188 -8.56 3.30 7.31
CA ALA A 188 -8.69 2.73 5.98
C ALA A 188 -10.17 2.54 5.57
N VAL A 189 -11.00 2.02 6.47
CA VAL A 189 -12.46 1.86 6.26
C VAL A 189 -13.12 3.21 5.98
N ALA A 190 -12.80 4.25 6.78
CA ALA A 190 -13.38 5.57 6.59
C ALA A 190 -12.96 6.22 5.26
N PHE A 191 -11.68 6.07 4.88
CA PHE A 191 -11.17 6.54 3.60
C PHE A 191 -11.86 5.84 2.43
N CYS A 192 -11.89 4.51 2.43
CA CYS A 192 -12.51 3.72 1.36
C CYS A 192 -14.01 4.06 1.21
N ALA A 193 -14.74 4.13 2.32
CA ALA A 193 -16.16 4.49 2.30
C ALA A 193 -16.42 5.88 1.69
N ALA A 194 -15.57 6.87 1.97
CA ALA A 194 -15.69 8.21 1.40
C ALA A 194 -15.39 8.21 -0.12
N VAL A 195 -14.37 7.48 -0.56
CA VAL A 195 -14.01 7.31 -1.98
C VAL A 195 -15.15 6.63 -2.75
N GLU A 196 -15.68 5.53 -2.23
CA GLU A 196 -16.77 4.78 -2.85
C GLU A 196 -18.07 5.59 -2.90
N ALA A 197 -18.38 6.36 -1.86
CA ALA A 197 -19.53 7.26 -1.85
C ALA A 197 -19.46 8.34 -2.93
N ALA A 198 -18.25 8.71 -3.37
CA ALA A 198 -18.01 9.63 -4.48
C ALA A 198 -18.02 8.93 -5.86
N GLY A 199 -18.20 7.60 -5.91
CA GLY A 199 -18.32 6.83 -7.15
C GLY A 199 -16.99 6.36 -7.76
N TYR A 200 -15.90 6.37 -7.00
CA TYR A 200 -14.61 5.80 -7.39
C TYR A 200 -14.40 4.42 -6.76
N ASP A 201 -13.58 3.60 -7.40
CA ASP A 201 -13.07 2.39 -6.76
C ASP A 201 -12.03 2.77 -5.70
N ALA A 202 -12.14 2.17 -4.52
CA ALA A 202 -11.17 2.35 -3.43
C ALA A 202 -10.20 1.17 -3.36
N ALA A 203 -9.00 1.41 -2.84
CA ALA A 203 -8.05 0.37 -2.51
C ALA A 203 -7.18 0.80 -1.31
N VAL A 204 -6.55 -0.17 -0.66
CA VAL A 204 -5.52 0.06 0.36
C VAL A 204 -4.19 -0.49 -0.13
N TYR A 205 -3.12 0.28 0.09
CA TYR A 205 -1.76 -0.22 -0.05
C TYR A 205 -1.30 -0.84 1.26
N GLY A 206 -0.54 -1.91 1.18
CA GLY A 206 0.10 -2.51 2.34
C GLY A 206 1.21 -3.46 1.91
N ASN A 207 2.33 -3.37 2.57
CA ASN A 207 3.35 -4.39 2.50
C ASN A 207 2.94 -5.62 3.33
N ARG A 208 3.79 -6.67 3.32
CA ARG A 208 3.50 -7.92 4.03
C ARG A 208 3.30 -7.71 5.54
N TRP A 209 4.06 -6.82 6.16
CA TRP A 209 3.92 -6.53 7.59
C TRP A 209 2.57 -5.91 7.89
N GLN A 210 2.21 -4.83 7.19
CA GLN A 210 0.95 -4.13 7.35
C GLN A 210 -0.24 -5.05 7.11
N GLY A 211 -0.17 -5.90 6.09
CA GLY A 211 -1.22 -6.87 5.79
C GLY A 211 -1.47 -7.90 6.88
N TYR A 212 -0.51 -8.17 7.76
CA TYR A 212 -0.69 -9.12 8.86
C TYR A 212 -0.88 -8.49 10.23
N TYR A 213 -0.42 -7.25 10.43
CA TYR A 213 -0.40 -6.62 11.76
C TYR A 213 -1.23 -5.36 11.85
N ASP A 214 -1.35 -4.61 10.75
CA ASP A 214 -1.96 -3.28 10.77
C ASP A 214 -3.36 -3.26 10.13
N TYR A 215 -3.67 -4.20 9.23
CA TYR A 215 -4.98 -4.26 8.59
C TYR A 215 -5.80 -5.49 9.01
N ASP A 216 -7.05 -5.27 9.39
CA ASP A 216 -8.08 -6.30 9.47
C ASP A 216 -8.89 -6.34 8.16
N PHE A 217 -8.44 -7.15 7.22
CA PHE A 217 -9.10 -7.32 5.92
C PHE A 217 -10.50 -7.95 5.99
N THR A 218 -11.01 -8.30 7.16
CA THR A 218 -12.42 -8.70 7.30
C THR A 218 -13.36 -7.51 7.31
N GLN A 219 -12.81 -6.29 7.41
CA GLN A 219 -13.55 -5.03 7.47
C GLN A 219 -13.37 -4.17 6.20
N LEU A 220 -12.43 -4.55 5.33
CA LEU A 220 -12.03 -3.84 4.12
C LEU A 220 -12.56 -4.54 2.85
#